data_e60990bf0969a9edcdb57cc5ce224c2b
#
_entry.id   e60990bf0969a9edcdb57cc5ce224c2b
#
_cell.length_a   1.000
_cell.length_b   1.000
_cell.length_c   1.000
_cell.angle_alpha   90.00
_cell.angle_beta   90.00
_cell.angle_gamma   90.00
#
_symmetry.space_group_name_H-M   'P 1'
#
loop_
_entity.id
_entity.type
_entity.pdbx_description
1 polymer ?
#
loop_
_entity_poly.entity_id
_entity_poly.type
_entity_poly.pdbx_seq_one_letter_code
_entity_poly.pdbx_strand_id
1 'polypeptide(L)'
;DFELLDRLNLPTHMLGQLWEPGHLVGTVRGCAQDKIRCQDLPVFTVGSHDTASAVAGVPASSGSDFAYLSSGTWSLMGVELDQPLCDAESDQLGFTNEFGVSRDVRYLKNISGLWIVQECRRHWQLGGEEFDYAQLTSMAREARPFSAILDVDDSVFSTIGEMPSKIAERCVTSGQVAPHSKNEIVRTSLEGLALKYREVL
;
A
#
# COMPACT_ATOMS: atom_id res chain seq x y z
N ASP A 1 -8.88 1.83 21.95
CA ASP A 1 -9.53 1.00 23.00
C ASP A 1 -8.82 1.27 24.34
N PHE A 2 -9.47 2.05 25.24
CA PHE A 2 -8.90 2.40 26.54
C PHE A 2 -8.83 1.20 27.49
N GLU A 3 -9.75 0.24 27.40
CA GLU A 3 -9.72 -0.98 28.19
C GLU A 3 -8.48 -1.83 27.86
N LEU A 4 -8.13 -1.92 26.58
CA LEU A 4 -6.91 -2.62 26.15
C LEU A 4 -5.65 -1.93 26.68
N LEU A 5 -5.60 -0.59 26.60
CA LEU A 5 -4.47 0.17 27.13
C LEU A 5 -4.30 -0.02 28.64
N ASP A 6 -5.40 -0.03 29.38
CA ASP A 6 -5.39 -0.27 30.83
C ASP A 6 -4.90 -1.67 31.17
N ARG A 7 -5.41 -2.71 30.47
CA ARG A 7 -4.94 -4.10 30.63
C ARG A 7 -3.46 -4.29 30.34
N LEU A 8 -2.92 -3.51 29.38
CA LEU A 8 -1.51 -3.52 29.03
C LEU A 8 -0.68 -2.60 29.92
N ASN A 9 -1.29 -1.93 30.89
CA ASN A 9 -0.67 -0.95 31.78
C ASN A 9 0.08 0.16 31.02
N LEU A 10 -0.51 0.60 29.89
CA LEU A 10 0.04 1.69 29.07
C LEU A 10 -0.52 3.04 29.53
N PRO A 11 0.33 4.09 29.63
CA PRO A 11 -0.11 5.39 30.12
C PRO A 11 -1.03 6.07 29.11
N THR A 12 -2.24 6.42 29.54
CA THR A 12 -3.24 7.11 28.70
C THR A 12 -3.25 8.62 28.88
N HIS A 13 -2.62 9.15 29.96
CA HIS A 13 -2.62 10.58 30.27
C HIS A 13 -1.91 11.46 29.23
N MET A 14 -1.05 10.85 28.39
CA MET A 14 -0.36 11.55 27.30
C MET A 14 -1.20 11.59 26.00
N LEU A 15 -2.29 10.84 25.93
CA LEU A 15 -3.17 10.84 24.77
C LEU A 15 -4.08 12.07 24.82
N GLY A 16 -4.09 12.84 23.73
CA GLY A 16 -5.02 13.95 23.57
C GLY A 16 -6.45 13.48 23.36
N GLN A 17 -7.35 14.42 23.20
CA GLN A 17 -8.73 14.13 22.82
C GLN A 17 -8.76 13.54 21.41
N LEU A 18 -9.46 12.42 21.26
CA LEU A 18 -9.67 11.78 19.97
C LEU A 18 -10.88 12.39 19.28
N TRP A 19 -10.71 12.79 18.04
CA TRP A 19 -11.75 13.34 17.19
C TRP A 19 -11.96 12.46 15.98
N GLU A 20 -13.19 12.35 15.55
CA GLU A 20 -13.52 11.68 14.29
C GLU A 20 -13.19 12.58 13.08
N PRO A 21 -12.94 11.99 11.89
CA PRO A 21 -12.81 12.76 10.67
C PRO A 21 -14.03 13.67 10.41
N GLY A 22 -13.79 14.85 9.88
CA GLY A 22 -14.83 15.84 9.61
C GLY A 22 -15.30 16.65 10.83
N HIS A 23 -14.72 16.42 12.02
CA HIS A 23 -15.07 17.21 13.21
C HIS A 23 -14.51 18.62 13.13
N LEU A 24 -15.34 19.63 13.45
CA LEU A 24 -14.91 21.02 13.55
C LEU A 24 -14.13 21.23 14.84
N VAL A 25 -12.82 21.38 14.74
CA VAL A 25 -11.92 21.61 15.89
C VAL A 25 -12.02 23.07 16.38
N GLY A 26 -12.24 24.00 15.46
CA GLY A 26 -12.30 25.43 15.74
C GLY A 26 -11.93 26.27 14.53
N THR A 27 -11.35 27.43 14.76
CA THR A 27 -10.87 28.34 13.71
C THR A 27 -9.36 28.58 13.83
N VAL A 28 -8.73 28.91 12.70
CA VAL A 28 -7.31 29.26 12.67
C VAL A 28 -7.06 30.51 13.55
N ARG A 29 -6.02 30.46 14.38
CA ARG A 29 -5.66 31.54 15.30
C ARG A 29 -4.15 31.83 15.30
N GLY A 30 -3.79 33.02 15.84
CA GLY A 30 -2.40 33.41 16.05
C GLY A 30 -1.60 33.56 14.77
N CYS A 31 -0.33 33.20 14.80
CA CYS A 31 0.60 33.39 13.67
C CYS A 31 0.19 32.67 12.39
N ALA A 32 -0.59 31.61 12.47
CA ALA A 32 -1.13 30.94 11.30
C ALA A 32 -2.20 31.80 10.60
N GLN A 33 -3.06 32.47 11.37
CA GLN A 33 -4.04 33.41 10.83
C GLN A 33 -3.39 34.57 10.07
N ASP A 34 -2.31 35.12 10.62
CA ASP A 34 -1.55 36.21 10.00
C ASP A 34 -0.92 35.78 8.67
N LYS A 35 -0.37 34.59 8.61
CA LYS A 35 0.24 34.03 7.39
C LYS A 35 -0.78 33.74 6.28
N ILE A 36 -1.93 33.18 6.64
CA ILE A 36 -2.98 32.80 5.70
C ILE A 36 -3.80 34.02 5.25
N ARG A 37 -3.77 35.13 6.02
CA ARG A 37 -4.57 36.35 5.80
C ARG A 37 -6.08 36.06 5.70
N CYS A 38 -6.55 35.07 6.44
CA CYS A 38 -7.95 34.69 6.50
C CYS A 38 -8.41 34.65 7.94
N GLN A 39 -9.46 35.42 8.24
CA GLN A 39 -10.09 35.41 9.54
C GLN A 39 -11.15 34.30 9.58
N ASP A 40 -11.29 33.68 10.74
CA ASP A 40 -12.31 32.66 11.03
C ASP A 40 -12.34 31.46 10.08
N LEU A 41 -11.19 31.12 9.46
CA LEU A 41 -11.08 29.91 8.65
C LEU A 41 -11.31 28.67 9.52
N PRO A 42 -12.35 27.86 9.26
CA PRO A 42 -12.63 26.67 10.06
C PRO A 42 -11.58 25.60 9.85
N VAL A 43 -11.25 24.88 10.93
CA VAL A 43 -10.30 23.78 10.95
C VAL A 43 -11.06 22.50 11.27
N PHE A 44 -10.99 21.54 10.36
CA PHE A 44 -11.61 20.21 10.52
C PHE A 44 -10.54 19.13 10.64
N THR A 45 -10.88 18.07 11.36
CA THR A 45 -10.10 16.85 11.34
C THR A 45 -10.23 16.15 9.98
N VAL A 46 -9.15 15.52 9.54
CA VAL A 46 -9.13 14.71 8.32
C VAL A 46 -8.99 13.22 8.68
N GLY A 47 -9.12 12.33 7.70
CA GLY A 47 -8.73 10.93 7.89
C GLY A 47 -7.29 10.86 8.40
N SER A 48 -7.07 10.19 9.52
CA SER A 48 -5.76 10.14 10.18
C SER A 48 -4.72 9.33 9.40
N HIS A 49 -5.17 8.53 8.45
CA HIS A 49 -4.34 7.77 7.52
C HIS A 49 -4.54 8.30 6.09
N ASP A 50 -3.44 8.54 5.37
CA ASP A 50 -3.47 9.08 4.01
C ASP A 50 -4.22 8.19 3.02
N THR A 51 -4.05 6.87 3.13
CA THR A 51 -4.80 5.91 2.31
C THR A 51 -6.30 5.93 2.61
N ALA A 52 -6.73 6.14 3.87
CA ALA A 52 -8.14 6.31 4.20
C ALA A 52 -8.74 7.54 3.49
N SER A 53 -8.01 8.65 3.51
CA SER A 53 -8.41 9.87 2.80
C SER A 53 -8.42 9.67 1.28
N ALA A 54 -7.48 8.90 0.75
CA ALA A 54 -7.43 8.59 -0.69
C ALA A 54 -8.62 7.71 -1.12
N VAL A 55 -8.96 6.69 -0.33
CA VAL A 55 -10.14 5.82 -0.60
C VAL A 55 -11.42 6.62 -0.56
N ALA A 56 -11.61 7.50 0.43
CA ALA A 56 -12.77 8.39 0.50
C ALA A 56 -12.88 9.35 -0.70
N GLY A 57 -11.76 9.63 -1.38
CA GLY A 57 -11.72 10.44 -2.60
C GLY A 57 -12.00 9.67 -3.90
N VAL A 58 -12.16 8.34 -3.86
CA VAL A 58 -12.47 7.53 -5.04
C VAL A 58 -13.89 7.86 -5.53
N PRO A 59 -14.09 8.17 -6.82
CA PRO A 59 -15.41 8.49 -7.36
C PRO A 59 -16.25 7.23 -7.60
N ALA A 60 -16.50 6.46 -6.54
CA ALA A 60 -17.39 5.32 -6.57
C ALA A 60 -18.85 5.78 -6.50
N SER A 61 -19.75 5.07 -7.19
CA SER A 61 -21.20 5.33 -7.08
C SER A 61 -21.68 4.89 -5.69
N SER A 62 -22.50 5.72 -5.04
CA SER A 62 -23.08 5.36 -3.75
C SER A 62 -23.86 4.05 -3.84
N GLY A 63 -23.60 3.11 -2.95
CA GLY A 63 -24.26 1.81 -2.88
C GLY A 63 -23.77 0.79 -3.93
N SER A 64 -22.67 1.07 -4.64
CA SER A 64 -22.02 0.07 -5.49
C SER A 64 -20.96 -0.70 -4.69
N ASP A 65 -20.95 -2.01 -4.88
CA ASP A 65 -19.83 -2.84 -4.44
C ASP A 65 -18.61 -2.49 -5.29
N PHE A 66 -17.52 -2.09 -4.64
CA PHE A 66 -16.27 -1.83 -5.32
C PHE A 66 -15.08 -2.30 -4.48
N ALA A 67 -14.02 -2.72 -5.14
CA ALA A 67 -12.73 -2.91 -4.53
C ALA A 67 -11.81 -1.75 -4.93
N TYR A 68 -11.01 -1.28 -4.01
CA TYR A 68 -10.00 -0.26 -4.27
C TYR A 68 -8.59 -0.88 -4.30
N LEU A 69 -7.71 -0.25 -5.07
CA LEU A 69 -6.29 -0.55 -5.10
C LEU A 69 -5.49 0.74 -4.97
N SER A 70 -4.84 0.93 -3.83
CA SER A 70 -3.83 1.97 -3.65
C SER A 70 -2.48 1.38 -4.07
N SER A 71 -2.07 1.65 -5.32
CA SER A 71 -0.85 1.09 -5.91
C SER A 71 0.31 2.05 -5.77
N GLY A 72 1.31 1.66 -5.00
CA GLY A 72 2.55 2.40 -4.75
C GLY A 72 3.72 1.48 -4.50
N THR A 73 4.69 1.90 -3.69
CA THR A 73 5.78 1.04 -3.20
C THR A 73 5.22 -0.21 -2.54
N TRP A 74 4.26 -0.01 -1.63
CA TRP A 74 3.33 -1.04 -1.16
C TRP A 74 2.01 -0.86 -1.90
N SER A 75 1.27 -1.93 -2.05
CA SER A 75 -0.10 -1.88 -2.55
C SER A 75 -1.06 -2.31 -1.46
N LEU A 76 -2.13 -1.54 -1.28
CA LEU A 76 -3.22 -1.86 -0.37
C LEU A 76 -4.45 -2.14 -1.23
N MET A 77 -4.94 -3.37 -1.18
CA MET A 77 -6.13 -3.77 -1.91
C MET A 77 -7.22 -4.20 -0.94
N GLY A 78 -8.43 -3.67 -1.10
CA GLY A 78 -9.50 -3.95 -0.16
C GLY A 78 -10.85 -3.44 -0.58
N VAL A 79 -11.79 -3.60 0.33
CA VAL A 79 -13.18 -3.15 0.24
C VAL A 79 -13.56 -2.35 1.49
N GLU A 80 -14.65 -1.61 1.44
CA GLU A 80 -15.24 -0.94 2.58
C GLU A 80 -16.40 -1.79 3.14
N LEU A 81 -16.41 -2.00 4.46
CA LEU A 81 -17.42 -2.79 5.17
C LEU A 81 -18.03 -1.94 6.30
N ASP A 82 -19.27 -2.22 6.67
CA ASP A 82 -19.94 -1.58 7.81
C ASP A 82 -19.38 -2.06 9.16
N GLN A 83 -18.80 -3.25 9.21
CA GLN A 83 -18.28 -3.88 10.42
C GLN A 83 -16.96 -4.61 10.12
N PRO A 84 -16.06 -4.72 11.10
CA PRO A 84 -14.82 -5.45 10.93
C PRO A 84 -15.08 -6.96 10.72
N LEU A 85 -14.32 -7.55 9.81
CA LEU A 85 -14.30 -8.99 9.57
C LEU A 85 -13.07 -9.59 10.24
N CYS A 86 -13.27 -10.34 11.32
CA CYS A 86 -12.22 -10.91 12.16
C CYS A 86 -12.44 -12.41 12.33
N ASP A 87 -12.24 -13.17 11.27
CA ASP A 87 -12.31 -14.62 11.28
C ASP A 87 -10.93 -15.27 11.03
N ALA A 88 -10.86 -16.58 11.21
CA ALA A 88 -9.62 -17.33 11.06
C ALA A 88 -9.11 -17.35 9.61
N GLU A 89 -10.01 -17.23 8.63
CA GLU A 89 -9.66 -17.21 7.22
C GLU A 89 -9.00 -15.86 6.87
N SER A 90 -9.58 -14.75 7.33
CA SER A 90 -9.01 -13.40 7.17
C SER A 90 -7.59 -13.31 7.77
N ASP A 91 -7.40 -13.85 8.97
CA ASP A 91 -6.09 -13.88 9.63
C ASP A 91 -5.08 -14.74 8.83
N GLN A 92 -5.48 -15.93 8.43
CA GLN A 92 -4.63 -16.83 7.63
C GLN A 92 -4.22 -16.22 6.28
N LEU A 93 -5.13 -15.48 5.64
CA LEU A 93 -4.88 -14.82 4.36
C LEU A 93 -4.17 -13.46 4.52
N GLY A 94 -3.99 -12.98 5.74
CA GLY A 94 -3.28 -11.74 6.06
C GLY A 94 -4.08 -10.49 5.74
N PHE A 95 -5.42 -10.54 5.85
CA PHE A 95 -6.27 -9.36 5.80
C PHE A 95 -6.30 -8.62 7.13
N THR A 96 -6.45 -7.32 7.05
CA THR A 96 -6.53 -6.42 8.20
C THR A 96 -7.76 -5.53 8.11
N ASN A 97 -8.18 -5.02 9.27
CA ASN A 97 -9.26 -4.04 9.37
C ASN A 97 -8.66 -2.70 9.81
N GLU A 98 -8.93 -1.66 9.05
CA GLU A 98 -8.53 -0.30 9.35
C GLU A 98 -9.73 0.64 9.31
N PHE A 99 -9.72 1.68 10.13
CA PHE A 99 -10.79 2.68 10.08
C PHE A 99 -10.74 3.49 8.79
N GLY A 100 -11.89 3.61 8.15
CA GLY A 100 -12.15 4.55 7.06
C GLY A 100 -12.45 5.96 7.56
N VAL A 101 -12.83 6.85 6.66
CA VAL A 101 -13.15 8.24 6.97
C VAL A 101 -14.58 8.40 7.49
N SER A 102 -15.50 7.57 7.03
CA SER A 102 -16.95 7.67 7.30
C SER A 102 -17.45 6.69 8.36
N ARG A 103 -16.59 6.24 9.29
CA ARG A 103 -16.84 5.18 10.28
C ARG A 103 -17.00 3.78 9.70
N ASP A 104 -16.73 3.62 8.43
CA ASP A 104 -16.58 2.38 7.74
C ASP A 104 -15.28 1.67 8.14
N VAL A 105 -15.19 0.40 7.82
CA VAL A 105 -14.00 -0.41 8.01
C VAL A 105 -13.43 -0.73 6.64
N ARG A 106 -12.19 -0.36 6.43
CA ARG A 106 -11.42 -0.80 5.27
C ARG A 106 -10.85 -2.18 5.56
N TYR A 107 -11.47 -3.19 5.00
CA TYR A 107 -10.96 -4.56 5.02
C TYR A 107 -10.02 -4.75 3.85
N LEU A 108 -8.73 -4.92 4.13
CA LEU A 108 -7.69 -4.85 3.12
C LEU A 108 -6.54 -5.81 3.37
N LYS A 109 -5.79 -6.06 2.32
CA LYS A 109 -4.50 -6.76 2.37
C LYS A 109 -3.38 -5.86 1.87
N ASN A 110 -2.26 -5.87 2.59
CA ASN A 110 -1.00 -5.28 2.14
C ASN A 110 -0.29 -6.26 1.20
N ILE A 111 0.18 -5.75 0.08
CA ILE A 111 0.89 -6.49 -0.97
C ILE A 111 2.22 -5.76 -1.24
N SER A 112 3.26 -6.47 -1.58
CA SER A 112 4.61 -5.90 -1.80
C SER A 112 4.71 -4.86 -2.93
N GLY A 113 3.66 -4.59 -3.67
CA GLY A 113 3.52 -3.49 -4.62
C GLY A 113 4.67 -3.35 -5.61
N LEU A 114 5.03 -2.11 -5.95
CA LEU A 114 6.12 -1.81 -6.86
C LEU A 114 7.51 -1.85 -6.20
N TRP A 115 7.59 -2.20 -4.92
CA TRP A 115 8.84 -2.33 -4.17
C TRP A 115 9.91 -3.13 -4.91
N ILE A 116 9.53 -4.31 -5.46
CA ILE A 116 10.46 -5.19 -6.16
C ILE A 116 11.07 -4.48 -7.38
N VAL A 117 10.25 -3.78 -8.18
CA VAL A 117 10.70 -3.02 -9.33
C VAL A 117 11.59 -1.86 -8.92
N GLN A 118 11.25 -1.17 -7.83
CA GLN A 118 12.05 -0.06 -7.28
C GLN A 118 13.42 -0.55 -6.80
N GLU A 119 13.48 -1.69 -6.13
CA GLU A 119 14.75 -2.27 -5.68
C GLU A 119 15.60 -2.79 -6.84
N CYS A 120 15.00 -3.34 -7.90
CA CYS A 120 15.74 -3.64 -9.13
C CYS A 120 16.33 -2.36 -9.75
N ARG A 121 15.53 -1.31 -9.88
CA ARG A 121 15.98 0.00 -10.37
C ARG A 121 17.14 0.54 -9.52
N ARG A 122 17.01 0.51 -8.19
CA ARG A 122 18.04 0.95 -7.27
C ARG A 122 19.34 0.14 -7.42
N HIS A 123 19.23 -1.16 -7.57
CA HIS A 123 20.38 -2.06 -7.80
C HIS A 123 21.13 -1.67 -9.08
N TRP A 124 20.43 -1.44 -10.18
CA TRP A 124 21.07 -1.04 -11.45
C TRP A 124 21.67 0.36 -11.37
N GLN A 125 21.04 1.28 -10.66
CA GLN A 125 21.57 2.63 -10.43
C GLN A 125 22.90 2.61 -9.67
N LEU A 126 23.05 1.72 -8.68
CA LEU A 126 24.33 1.51 -7.98
C LEU A 126 25.42 0.94 -8.92
N GLY A 127 25.02 0.21 -9.94
CA GLY A 127 25.87 -0.26 -11.03
C GLY A 127 26.16 0.77 -12.12
N GLY A 128 25.65 2.01 -11.99
CA GLY A 128 25.87 3.10 -12.94
C GLY A 128 24.85 3.18 -14.08
N GLU A 129 23.75 2.43 -14.00
CA GLU A 129 22.71 2.44 -15.01
C GLU A 129 21.43 3.08 -14.45
N GLU A 130 20.99 4.16 -15.06
CA GLU A 130 19.80 4.88 -14.64
C GLU A 130 18.61 4.60 -15.57
N PHE A 131 17.48 4.25 -14.98
CA PHE A 131 16.22 4.04 -15.69
C PHE A 131 15.10 4.85 -15.01
N ASP A 132 14.30 5.53 -15.80
CA ASP A 132 13.02 6.05 -15.33
C ASP A 132 11.91 4.98 -15.41
N TYR A 133 10.74 5.27 -14.85
CA TYR A 133 9.64 4.30 -14.86
C TYR A 133 9.02 4.07 -16.24
N ALA A 134 9.10 5.05 -17.14
CA ALA A 134 8.63 4.90 -18.51
C ALA A 134 9.54 3.93 -19.29
N GLN A 135 10.86 4.04 -19.09
CA GLN A 135 11.83 3.11 -19.65
C GLN A 135 11.62 1.69 -19.12
N LEU A 136 11.46 1.51 -17.80
CA LEU A 136 11.19 0.19 -17.21
C LEU A 136 9.89 -0.43 -17.75
N THR A 137 8.86 0.39 -17.95
CA THR A 137 7.60 -0.07 -18.54
C THR A 137 7.77 -0.48 -20.00
N SER A 138 8.58 0.27 -20.79
CA SER A 138 8.89 -0.09 -22.17
C SER A 138 9.68 -1.40 -22.24
N MET A 139 10.69 -1.55 -21.39
CA MET A 139 11.48 -2.80 -21.27
C MET A 139 10.60 -4.00 -20.96
N ALA A 140 9.66 -3.87 -20.02
CA ALA A 140 8.71 -4.93 -19.69
C ALA A 140 7.84 -5.32 -20.90
N ARG A 141 7.41 -4.35 -21.72
CA ARG A 141 6.57 -4.63 -22.90
C ARG A 141 7.31 -5.43 -23.98
N GLU A 142 8.62 -5.26 -24.09
CA GLU A 142 9.46 -5.96 -25.06
C GLU A 142 9.75 -7.42 -24.66
N ALA A 143 9.65 -7.75 -23.37
CA ALA A 143 9.90 -9.09 -22.89
C ALA A 143 8.72 -10.03 -23.21
N ARG A 144 9.02 -11.33 -23.35
CA ARG A 144 8.01 -12.37 -23.55
C ARG A 144 7.10 -12.43 -22.31
N PRO A 145 5.75 -12.40 -22.50
CA PRO A 145 4.82 -12.51 -21.40
C PRO A 145 4.87 -13.88 -20.73
N PHE A 146 4.65 -13.91 -19.42
CA PHE A 146 4.54 -15.11 -18.58
C PHE A 146 5.70 -16.10 -18.76
N SER A 147 6.92 -15.59 -18.93
CA SER A 147 8.13 -16.43 -19.01
C SER A 147 8.48 -17.04 -17.66
N ALA A 148 8.19 -16.36 -16.58
CA ALA A 148 8.21 -16.85 -15.21
C ALA A 148 7.13 -16.14 -14.38
N ILE A 149 6.69 -16.77 -13.30
CA ILE A 149 5.68 -16.25 -12.36
C ILE A 149 6.33 -16.12 -10.99
N LEU A 150 6.17 -14.96 -10.37
CA LEU A 150 6.74 -14.62 -9.08
C LEU A 150 5.62 -14.41 -8.05
N ASP A 151 5.73 -15.02 -6.87
CA ASP A 151 4.97 -14.58 -5.72
C ASP A 151 5.68 -13.37 -5.12
N VAL A 152 5.09 -12.21 -5.32
CA VAL A 152 5.68 -10.92 -4.88
C VAL A 152 5.71 -10.76 -3.36
N ASP A 153 4.91 -11.53 -2.63
CA ASP A 153 4.86 -11.51 -1.16
C ASP A 153 5.81 -12.52 -0.51
N ASP A 154 6.62 -13.23 -1.31
CA ASP A 154 7.65 -14.10 -0.73
C ASP A 154 8.63 -13.28 0.13
N SER A 155 8.88 -13.76 1.33
CA SER A 155 9.69 -13.06 2.35
C SER A 155 11.12 -12.74 1.88
N VAL A 156 11.66 -13.44 0.89
CA VAL A 156 12.97 -13.17 0.29
C VAL A 156 13.04 -11.75 -0.31
N PHE A 157 11.91 -11.22 -0.77
CA PHE A 157 11.83 -9.89 -1.39
C PHE A 157 11.64 -8.75 -0.38
N SER A 158 11.42 -9.05 0.89
CA SER A 158 11.24 -8.02 1.92
C SER A 158 12.53 -7.28 2.30
N THR A 159 13.69 -7.84 1.95
CA THR A 159 15.00 -7.28 2.31
C THR A 159 15.64 -6.53 1.15
N ILE A 160 16.31 -5.42 1.49
CA ILE A 160 17.08 -4.57 0.56
C ILE A 160 18.22 -5.34 -0.09
N GLY A 161 18.57 -4.98 -1.33
CA GLY A 161 19.76 -5.42 -2.06
C GLY A 161 19.57 -6.69 -2.89
N GLU A 162 20.38 -6.79 -3.94
CA GLU A 162 20.48 -7.95 -4.86
C GLU A 162 19.13 -8.43 -5.43
N MET A 163 18.15 -7.53 -5.58
CA MET A 163 16.79 -7.89 -5.98
C MET A 163 16.74 -8.67 -7.32
N PRO A 164 17.50 -8.28 -8.38
CA PRO A 164 17.53 -9.06 -9.60
C PRO A 164 18.00 -10.51 -9.40
N SER A 165 19.00 -10.71 -8.55
CA SER A 165 19.52 -12.06 -8.23
C SER A 165 18.50 -12.89 -7.45
N LYS A 166 17.83 -12.27 -6.45
CA LYS A 166 16.76 -12.93 -5.69
C LYS A 166 15.62 -13.41 -6.57
N ILE A 167 15.21 -12.58 -7.54
CA ILE A 167 14.17 -12.96 -8.51
C ILE A 167 14.61 -14.17 -9.34
N ALA A 168 15.83 -14.12 -9.88
CA ALA A 168 16.37 -15.23 -10.68
C ALA A 168 16.45 -16.52 -9.86
N GLU A 169 17.01 -16.47 -8.66
CA GLU A 169 17.13 -17.61 -7.75
C GLU A 169 15.77 -18.17 -7.36
N ARG A 170 14.79 -17.29 -7.07
CA ARG A 170 13.45 -17.73 -6.71
C ARG A 170 12.74 -18.44 -7.86
N CYS A 171 12.90 -17.97 -9.09
CA CYS A 171 12.40 -18.67 -10.27
C CYS A 171 13.02 -20.06 -10.40
N VAL A 172 14.33 -20.17 -10.27
CA VAL A 172 15.02 -21.48 -10.35
C VAL A 172 14.56 -22.41 -9.24
N THR A 173 14.48 -21.96 -8.00
CA THR A 173 14.04 -22.79 -6.87
C THR A 173 12.59 -23.24 -6.97
N SER A 174 11.75 -22.52 -7.70
CA SER A 174 10.38 -22.93 -8.04
C SER A 174 10.27 -23.77 -9.31
N GLY A 175 11.40 -24.21 -9.89
CA GLY A 175 11.43 -25.04 -11.08
C GLY A 175 11.18 -24.30 -12.39
N GLN A 176 11.28 -22.97 -12.39
CA GLN A 176 11.08 -22.12 -13.56
C GLN A 176 12.42 -21.69 -14.17
N VAL A 177 12.37 -21.23 -15.41
CA VAL A 177 13.54 -20.62 -16.06
C VAL A 177 13.78 -19.24 -15.46
N ALA A 178 15.02 -18.96 -15.04
CA ALA A 178 15.38 -17.64 -14.54
C ALA A 178 15.22 -16.57 -15.62
N PRO A 179 14.74 -15.37 -15.29
CA PRO A 179 14.81 -14.24 -16.20
C PRO A 179 16.28 -13.83 -16.41
N HIS A 180 16.70 -13.67 -17.66
CA HIS A 180 18.11 -13.41 -18.03
C HIS A 180 18.40 -11.94 -18.35
N SER A 181 17.36 -11.17 -18.68
CA SER A 181 17.50 -9.75 -19.05
C SER A 181 16.73 -8.87 -18.06
N LYS A 182 17.11 -7.57 -18.00
CA LYS A 182 16.38 -6.58 -17.22
C LYS A 182 14.91 -6.48 -17.66
N ASN A 183 14.66 -6.58 -18.97
CA ASN A 183 13.33 -6.58 -19.55
C ASN A 183 12.46 -7.73 -18.95
N GLU A 184 13.00 -8.92 -18.91
CA GLU A 184 12.32 -10.09 -18.33
C GLU A 184 12.14 -9.95 -16.81
N ILE A 185 13.14 -9.43 -16.07
CA ILE A 185 13.04 -9.20 -14.63
C ILE A 185 11.91 -8.26 -14.31
N VAL A 186 11.84 -7.09 -14.98
CA VAL A 186 10.77 -6.12 -14.75
C VAL A 186 9.40 -6.73 -15.14
N ARG A 187 9.34 -7.44 -16.26
CA ARG A 187 8.11 -8.08 -16.72
C ARG A 187 7.60 -9.11 -15.72
N THR A 188 8.46 -10.02 -15.28
CA THR A 188 8.15 -11.07 -14.28
C THR A 188 7.64 -10.44 -12.98
N SER A 189 8.26 -9.36 -12.52
CA SER A 189 7.83 -8.63 -11.31
C SER A 189 6.44 -8.02 -11.46
N LEU A 190 6.17 -7.36 -12.59
CA LEU A 190 4.87 -6.73 -12.83
C LEU A 190 3.75 -7.75 -13.06
N GLU A 191 4.02 -8.85 -13.75
CA GLU A 191 3.07 -9.93 -13.96
C GLU A 191 2.77 -10.68 -12.65
N GLY A 192 3.80 -10.94 -11.83
CA GLY A 192 3.61 -11.49 -10.48
C GLY A 192 2.72 -10.60 -9.63
N LEU A 193 2.94 -9.30 -9.66
CA LEU A 193 2.10 -8.32 -8.94
C LEU A 193 0.65 -8.33 -9.45
N ALA A 194 0.43 -8.35 -10.75
CA ALA A 194 -0.92 -8.42 -11.33
C ALA A 194 -1.65 -9.71 -10.94
N LEU A 195 -0.95 -10.83 -10.92
CA LEU A 195 -1.50 -12.11 -10.46
C LEU A 195 -1.83 -12.10 -8.97
N LYS A 196 -0.99 -11.45 -8.15
CA LYS A 196 -1.28 -11.27 -6.72
C LYS A 196 -2.53 -10.42 -6.50
N TYR A 197 -2.72 -9.34 -7.26
CA TYR A 197 -3.97 -8.57 -7.19
C TYR A 197 -5.20 -9.41 -7.53
N ARG A 198 -5.10 -10.27 -8.54
CA ARG A 198 -6.19 -11.18 -8.89
C ARG A 198 -6.47 -12.24 -7.81
N GLU A 199 -5.43 -12.69 -7.10
CA GLU A 199 -5.57 -13.66 -6.00
C GLU A 199 -6.28 -13.03 -4.79
N VAL A 200 -6.00 -11.75 -4.52
CA VAL A 200 -6.55 -11.01 -3.38
C VAL A 200 -8.00 -10.55 -3.64
N LEU A 201 -8.38 -10.29 -4.88
CA LEU A 201 -9.73 -9.90 -5.30
C LEU A 201 -10.70 -11.07 -5.24
#